data_c6edbb99e3acad0dad8e0a52e75a9c6d
#
_entry.id   c6edbb99e3acad0dad8e0a52e75a9c6d
#
_cell.length_a   1.000
_cell.length_b   1.000
_cell.length_c   1.000
_cell.angle_alpha   90.00
_cell.angle_beta   90.00
_cell.angle_gamma   90.00
#
_symmetry.space_group_name_H-M   'P 1'
#
loop_
_entity.id
_entity.type
_entity.pdbx_description
1 polymer ?
#
loop_
_entity_poly.entity_id
_entity_poly.type
_entity_poly.pdbx_seq_one_letter_code
_entity_poly.pdbx_strand_id
1 'polypeptide(L)'
;MGEARYFNIGDVVYTRESLYNDGGVPDVAEDALLVQEGCRGVVVNIGFLEADEDQEIFLVRFEGEGGILGGPVGCLPEELTQDEALAAA
;
A
#
# COMPACT_ATOMS: atom_id res chain seq x y z
N MET A 1 7.97 -4.54 -22.81
CA MET A 1 7.85 -4.63 -22.52
C MET A 1 7.40 -4.65 -21.77
N GLY A 2 7.02 -4.48 -21.95
CA GLY A 2 6.18 -4.48 -21.11
C GLY A 2 6.55 -4.62 -19.83
N GLU A 3 6.85 -4.13 -19.35
CA GLU A 3 7.16 -4.28 -18.30
C GLU A 3 6.32 -4.62 -17.38
N ALA A 4 6.62 -5.45 -16.68
CA ALA A 4 5.80 -6.00 -15.72
C ALA A 4 5.57 -5.07 -14.62
N ARG A 5 4.34 -4.85 -14.29
CA ARG A 5 4.01 -4.18 -13.09
C ARG A 5 3.91 -5.22 -12.00
N TYR A 6 4.24 -4.79 -10.80
CA TYR A 6 4.05 -5.67 -9.64
C TYR A 6 2.55 -5.90 -9.41
N PHE A 7 1.75 -4.85 -9.53
CA PHE A 7 0.31 -4.93 -9.30
C PHE A 7 -0.42 -4.03 -10.27
N ASN A 8 -1.71 -4.28 -10.44
CA ASN A 8 -2.56 -3.46 -11.30
C ASN A 8 -3.67 -2.83 -10.49
N ILE A 9 -4.25 -1.76 -11.03
CA ILE A 9 -5.42 -1.12 -10.40
C ILE A 9 -6.53 -2.17 -10.30
N GLY A 10 -7.11 -2.28 -9.13
CA GLY A 10 -8.14 -3.28 -8.85
C GLY A 10 -7.63 -4.54 -8.20
N ASP A 11 -6.32 -4.73 -8.16
CA ASP A 11 -5.76 -5.93 -7.52
C ASP A 11 -5.92 -5.86 -6.01
N VAL A 12 -6.21 -7.00 -5.42
CA VAL A 12 -6.23 -7.13 -3.95
C VAL A 12 -4.81 -7.44 -3.51
N VAL A 13 -4.36 -6.69 -2.51
CA VAL A 13 -3.01 -6.86 -1.97
C VAL A 13 -3.08 -6.89 -0.45
N TYR A 14 -2.00 -7.33 0.16
CA TYR A 14 -1.88 -7.39 1.63
C TYR A 14 -0.55 -6.76 2.01
N THR A 15 -0.50 -6.12 3.18
CA THR A 15 0.76 -5.56 3.65
C THR A 15 1.65 -6.68 4.16
N ARG A 16 2.92 -6.62 3.80
CA ARG A 16 3.92 -7.58 4.29
C ARG A 16 4.48 -7.15 5.64
N GLU A 17 4.31 -5.88 5.97
CA GLU A 17 4.80 -5.33 7.22
C GLU A 17 3.91 -4.16 7.61
N SER A 18 3.98 -3.75 8.86
CA SER A 18 3.21 -2.59 9.31
C SER A 18 3.73 -1.33 8.65
N LEU A 19 2.83 -0.45 8.26
CA LEU A 19 3.17 0.80 7.60
C LEU A 19 2.93 1.96 8.54
N TYR A 20 3.90 2.87 8.60
CA TYR A 20 3.85 4.02 9.49
C TYR A 20 3.86 5.31 8.68
N ASN A 21 3.31 6.37 9.26
CA ASN A 21 3.27 7.65 8.58
C ASN A 21 4.66 8.28 8.58
N ASP A 22 5.21 8.53 7.39
CA ASP A 22 6.51 9.16 7.23
C ASP A 22 6.35 10.66 6.93
N GLY A 23 5.19 11.22 7.23
CA GLY A 23 4.92 12.62 6.95
C GLY A 23 4.09 12.84 5.70
N GLY A 24 3.80 11.76 4.96
CA GLY A 24 3.05 11.87 3.71
C GLY A 24 1.55 11.96 3.88
N VAL A 25 1.03 11.68 5.09
CA VAL A 25 -0.39 11.77 5.35
C VAL A 25 -0.62 12.97 6.27
N PRO A 26 -1.29 14.03 5.79
CA PRO A 26 -1.54 15.19 6.64
C PRO A 26 -2.55 14.85 7.71
N ASP A 27 -2.51 15.60 8.80
CA ASP A 27 -3.41 15.45 9.94
C ASP A 27 -3.23 14.14 10.73
N VAL A 28 -2.18 13.38 10.40
CA VAL A 28 -1.82 12.18 11.15
C VAL A 28 -0.39 12.39 11.67
N ALA A 29 -0.16 12.04 12.92
CA ALA A 29 1.16 12.22 13.52
C ALA A 29 2.22 11.41 12.78
N GLU A 30 3.43 11.96 12.68
CA GLU A 30 4.54 11.21 12.13
C GLU A 30 4.78 9.99 12.99
N ASP A 31 5.17 8.90 12.35
CA ASP A 31 5.42 7.60 12.99
C ASP A 31 4.15 6.93 13.53
N ALA A 32 2.97 7.51 13.28
CA ALA A 32 1.73 6.83 13.64
C ALA A 32 1.52 5.63 12.75
N LEU A 33 0.99 4.57 13.33
CA LEU A 33 0.67 3.36 12.57
C LEU A 33 -0.46 3.66 11.60
N LEU A 34 -0.21 3.46 10.31
CA LEU A 34 -1.23 3.63 9.30
C LEU A 34 -1.94 2.32 9.00
N VAL A 35 -1.16 1.24 8.87
CA VAL A 35 -1.70 -0.06 8.47
C VAL A 35 -0.92 -1.15 9.18
N GLN A 36 -1.62 -2.09 9.78
CA GLN A 36 -0.97 -3.27 10.39
C GLN A 36 -0.58 -4.27 9.32
N GLU A 37 0.46 -5.05 9.60
CA GLU A 37 0.87 -6.10 8.68
C GLU A 37 -0.29 -7.08 8.45
N GLY A 38 -0.36 -7.62 7.25
CA GLY A 38 -1.40 -8.56 6.88
C GLY A 38 -2.74 -7.92 6.54
N CYS A 39 -2.80 -6.60 6.49
CA CYS A 39 -4.06 -5.92 6.20
C CYS A 39 -4.38 -6.02 4.71
N ARG A 40 -5.62 -6.31 4.40
CA ARG A 40 -6.09 -6.42 3.03
C ARG A 40 -6.45 -5.05 2.47
N GLY A 41 -6.10 -4.83 1.23
CA GLY A 41 -6.45 -3.59 0.54
C GLY A 41 -6.62 -3.80 -0.95
N VAL A 42 -6.99 -2.74 -1.64
CA VAL A 42 -7.15 -2.77 -3.09
C VAL A 42 -6.37 -1.61 -3.71
N VAL A 43 -5.66 -1.89 -4.78
CA VAL A 43 -4.90 -0.87 -5.50
C VAL A 43 -5.88 0.00 -6.27
N VAL A 44 -5.86 1.31 -6.01
CA VAL A 44 -6.79 2.23 -6.66
C VAL A 44 -6.09 3.16 -7.64
N ASN A 45 -4.77 3.29 -7.53
CA ASN A 45 -4.03 4.11 -8.47
C ASN A 45 -2.56 3.72 -8.43
N ILE A 46 -1.82 4.12 -9.45
CA ILE A 46 -0.39 3.85 -9.55
C ILE A 46 0.29 5.13 -9.99
N GLY A 47 1.37 5.50 -9.31
CA GLY A 47 2.13 6.69 -9.65
C GLY A 47 3.60 6.44 -9.51
N PHE A 48 4.37 7.51 -9.45
CA PHE A 48 5.83 7.43 -9.33
C PHE A 48 6.28 8.46 -8.30
N LEU A 49 7.44 8.19 -7.70
CA LEU A 49 8.02 9.16 -6.77
C LEU A 49 8.49 10.38 -7.55
N GLU A 50 8.30 11.55 -6.98
CA GLU A 50 8.81 12.79 -7.59
C GLU A 50 10.32 12.75 -7.71
N ALA A 51 10.98 12.20 -6.71
CA ALA A 51 12.43 12.18 -6.67
C ALA A 51 13.03 11.07 -7.52
N ASP A 52 12.25 10.04 -7.84
CA ASP A 52 12.74 8.90 -8.61
C ASP A 52 11.62 8.39 -9.50
N GLU A 53 11.64 8.80 -10.76
CA GLU A 53 10.58 8.45 -11.70
C GLU A 53 10.52 6.97 -12.03
N ASP A 54 11.57 6.22 -11.71
CA ASP A 54 11.58 4.79 -11.97
C ASP A 54 10.94 4.01 -10.81
N GLN A 55 10.69 4.65 -9.69
CA GLN A 55 10.11 3.98 -8.54
C GLN A 55 8.59 4.09 -8.55
N GLU A 56 7.90 2.99 -8.81
CA GLU A 56 6.44 2.95 -8.78
C GLU A 56 5.95 3.02 -7.35
N ILE A 57 4.85 3.75 -7.17
CA ILE A 57 4.14 3.84 -5.89
C ILE A 57 2.73 3.38 -6.14
N PHE A 58 2.25 2.48 -5.30
CA PHE A 58 0.88 1.96 -5.41
C PHE A 58 0.02 2.62 -4.35
N LEU A 59 -1.05 3.28 -4.79
CA LEU A 59 -2.01 3.86 -3.86
C LEU A 59 -3.04 2.78 -3.55
N VAL A 60 -3.10 2.41 -2.28
CA VAL A 60 -3.90 1.29 -1.82
C VAL A 60 -4.87 1.75 -0.76
N ARG A 61 -6.13 1.37 -0.89
CA ARG A 61 -7.12 1.63 0.16
C ARG A 61 -7.27 0.34 0.95
N PHE A 62 -6.93 0.41 2.22
CA PHE A 62 -6.95 -0.77 3.09
C PHE A 62 -8.27 -0.87 3.85
N GLU A 63 -8.69 -2.09 4.11
CA GLU A 63 -9.91 -2.35 4.87
C GLU A 63 -9.69 -2.01 6.34
N GLY A 64 -10.59 -1.20 6.88
CA GLY A 64 -10.61 -0.91 8.30
C GLY A 64 -11.70 -1.70 8.99
N GLU A 65 -12.22 -1.15 10.07
CA GLU A 65 -13.28 -1.78 10.82
C GLU A 65 -14.49 -2.03 9.92
N GLY A 66 -15.07 -3.22 10.03
CA GLY A 66 -16.25 -3.55 9.25
C GLY A 66 -15.99 -3.73 7.76
N GLY A 67 -14.73 -3.83 7.36
CA GLY A 67 -14.40 -3.97 5.94
C GLY A 67 -14.49 -2.69 5.14
N ILE A 68 -14.65 -1.55 5.81
CA ILE A 68 -14.77 -0.27 5.14
C ILE A 68 -13.38 0.18 4.67
N LEU A 69 -13.28 0.57 3.41
CA LEU A 69 -12.01 1.03 2.86
C LEU A 69 -11.67 2.43 3.37
N GLY A 70 -10.43 2.59 3.81
CA GLY A 70 -9.94 3.90 4.23
C GLY A 70 -9.45 4.72 3.06
N GLY A 71 -8.79 5.84 3.35
CA GLY A 71 -8.19 6.67 2.31
C GLY A 71 -6.97 6.00 1.70
N PRO A 72 -6.53 6.48 0.53
CA PRO A 72 -5.39 5.84 -0.13
C PRO A 72 -4.08 6.07 0.62
N VAL A 73 -3.26 5.02 0.66
CA VAL A 73 -1.93 5.05 1.28
C VAL A 73 -0.93 4.67 0.20
N GLY A 74 0.13 5.46 0.07
CA GLY A 74 1.18 5.18 -0.90
C GLY A 74 2.09 4.07 -0.39
N CYS A 75 2.26 3.04 -1.19
CA CYS A 75 3.05 1.86 -0.81
C CYS A 75 4.07 1.53 -1.87
N LEU A 76 5.23 1.09 -1.43
CA LEU A 76 6.24 0.54 -2.33
C LEU A 76 5.89 -0.91 -2.64
N PRO A 77 6.32 -1.42 -3.80
CA PRO A 77 5.96 -2.81 -4.16
C PRO A 77 6.46 -3.84 -3.16
N GLU A 78 7.61 -3.58 -2.54
CA GLU A 78 8.15 -4.54 -1.57
C GLU A 78 7.37 -4.57 -0.26
N GLU A 79 6.49 -3.60 -0.04
CA GLU A 79 5.66 -3.56 1.16
C GLU A 79 4.36 -4.33 0.99
N LEU A 80 4.09 -4.82 -0.22
CA LEU A 80 2.82 -5.45 -0.57
C LEU A 80 3.03 -6.85 -1.11
N THR A 81 2.01 -7.69 -0.99
CA THR A 81 2.01 -9.01 -1.60
C THR A 81 0.58 -9.39 -1.95
N GLN A 82 0.42 -10.25 -2.94
CA GLN A 82 -0.89 -10.83 -3.23
C GLN A 82 -1.06 -12.18 -2.55
N ASP A 83 -0.03 -12.65 -1.87
CA ASP A 83 -0.08 -13.93 -1.16
C ASP A 83 -0.38 -13.69 0.31
N GLU A 84 -1.60 -13.96 0.71
CA GLU A 84 -2.05 -13.75 2.08
C GLU A 84 -1.20 -14.51 3.10
N ALA A 85 -0.73 -15.68 2.72
CA ALA A 85 0.11 -16.49 3.61
C ALA A 85 1.44 -15.78 3.91
N LEU A 86 2.01 -15.10 2.92
CA LEU A 86 3.25 -14.34 3.15
C LEU A 86 2.98 -13.13 4.03
N ALA A 87 1.84 -12.49 3.85
CA ALA A 87 1.49 -11.33 4.64
C ALA A 87 1.25 -11.70 6.10
N ALA A 88 0.71 -12.89 6.33
CA ALA A 88 0.36 -13.32 7.68
C ALA A 88 1.53 -13.95 8.43
N ALA A 89 2.64 -14.14 7.78
CA ALA A 89 3.79 -14.82 8.38
C ALA A 89 4.46 -13.99 9.47
#